data_75ee7e96a54a22447bb75d7f4e39866f
#
_entry.id   75ee7e96a54a22447bb75d7f4e39866f
#
_cell.length_a   1.000
_cell.length_b   1.000
_cell.length_c   1.000
_cell.angle_alpha   90.00
_cell.angle_beta   90.00
_cell.angle_gamma   90.00
#
_symmetry.space_group_name_H-M   'P 1'
#
loop_
_entity.id
_entity.type
_entity.pdbx_description
1 polymer ?
#
loop_
_entity_poly.entity_id
_entity_poly.type
_entity_poly.pdbx_seq_one_letter_code
_entity_poly.pdbx_strand_id
1 'polypeptide(L)'
;MKIKSMLVGSLAVAVLIVGISVYAQVNRPYHNGSAWNIAFIRIKPGMNTAYMNYLASSWKAEQEAQKKDGNILSYKVMSVEGHTTGEWNLMLMTEYKDLATMEANQDKAEAVAQRVVGNDEAQIKGYKERAEIREVLGNRLAREIILEPKSR
;
A
#
# COMPACT_ATOMS: atom_id res chain seq x y z
N MET A 1 27.61 -19.93 -51.70
CA MET A 1 26.50 -18.98 -51.87
C MET A 1 25.25 -19.32 -51.01
N LYS A 2 25.27 -20.30 -50.10
CA LYS A 2 24.14 -20.73 -49.26
C LYS A 2 24.13 -20.14 -47.83
N ILE A 3 25.23 -19.58 -47.34
CA ILE A 3 25.35 -19.11 -45.97
C ILE A 3 24.74 -17.68 -45.79
N LYS A 4 24.78 -16.85 -46.83
CA LYS A 4 24.27 -15.46 -46.78
C LYS A 4 22.71 -15.40 -46.71
N SER A 5 22.02 -16.37 -47.25
CA SER A 5 20.55 -16.40 -47.23
C SER A 5 19.96 -16.84 -45.90
N MET A 6 20.70 -17.65 -45.11
CA MET A 6 20.28 -18.09 -43.78
C MET A 6 20.38 -16.98 -42.74
N LEU A 7 21.40 -16.11 -42.83
CA LEU A 7 21.60 -14.99 -41.92
C LEU A 7 20.54 -13.89 -42.09
N VAL A 8 20.07 -13.65 -43.31
CA VAL A 8 19.03 -12.66 -43.58
C VAL A 8 17.66 -13.13 -43.07
N GLY A 9 17.37 -14.42 -43.18
CA GLY A 9 16.13 -15.01 -42.66
C GLY A 9 16.02 -14.95 -41.13
N SER A 10 17.15 -15.22 -40.42
CA SER A 10 17.18 -15.16 -38.95
C SER A 10 17.03 -13.73 -38.41
N LEU A 11 17.56 -12.74 -39.11
CA LEU A 11 17.45 -11.34 -38.69
C LEU A 11 16.03 -10.81 -38.85
N ALA A 12 15.34 -11.19 -39.93
CA ALA A 12 13.95 -10.80 -40.18
C ALA A 12 12.96 -11.38 -39.16
N VAL A 13 13.16 -12.64 -38.74
CA VAL A 13 12.34 -13.29 -37.71
C VAL A 13 12.56 -12.66 -36.32
N ALA A 14 13.82 -12.32 -35.97
CA ALA A 14 14.12 -11.66 -34.68
C ALA A 14 13.48 -10.26 -34.59
N VAL A 15 13.46 -9.48 -35.68
CA VAL A 15 12.81 -8.16 -35.72
C VAL A 15 11.29 -8.26 -35.59
N LEU A 16 10.67 -9.29 -36.17
CA LEU A 16 9.22 -9.53 -36.04
C LEU A 16 8.82 -9.90 -34.62
N ILE A 17 9.61 -10.70 -33.89
CA ILE A 17 9.31 -11.11 -32.51
C ILE A 17 9.44 -9.92 -31.55
N VAL A 18 10.40 -9.03 -31.72
CA VAL A 18 10.57 -7.82 -30.91
C VAL A 18 9.41 -6.83 -31.19
N GLY A 19 8.97 -6.69 -32.43
CA GLY A 19 7.84 -5.84 -32.79
C GLY A 19 6.52 -6.27 -32.16
N ILE A 20 6.25 -7.56 -32.04
CA ILE A 20 5.03 -8.08 -31.43
C ILE A 20 5.02 -7.87 -29.91
N SER A 21 6.18 -7.98 -29.26
CA SER A 21 6.29 -7.74 -27.81
C SER A 21 6.03 -6.28 -27.41
N VAL A 22 6.38 -5.33 -28.24
CA VAL A 22 6.13 -3.89 -28.04
C VAL A 22 4.64 -3.56 -28.24
N TYR A 23 3.99 -4.17 -29.20
CA TYR A 23 2.56 -3.92 -29.45
C TYR A 23 1.64 -4.43 -28.33
N ALA A 24 2.01 -5.51 -27.65
CA ALA A 24 1.21 -6.07 -26.56
C ALA A 24 1.24 -5.22 -25.27
N GLN A 25 2.22 -4.33 -25.11
CA GLN A 25 2.33 -3.46 -23.93
C GLN A 25 1.60 -2.11 -24.06
N VAL A 26 1.26 -1.68 -25.25
CA VAL A 26 0.78 -0.31 -25.52
C VAL A 26 -0.71 -0.11 -25.26
N ASN A 27 -1.49 -1.17 -25.04
CA ASN A 27 -2.95 -1.07 -25.00
C ASN A 27 -3.58 -1.57 -23.69
N ARG A 28 -2.96 -1.23 -22.54
CA ARG A 28 -3.63 -1.50 -21.26
C ARG A 28 -4.73 -0.47 -21.04
N PRO A 29 -5.98 -0.88 -20.75
CA PRO A 29 -7.08 0.04 -20.46
C PRO A 29 -6.99 0.63 -19.04
N TYR A 30 -5.80 0.64 -18.48
CA TYR A 30 -5.53 1.14 -17.13
C TYR A 30 -4.05 1.47 -16.95
N HIS A 31 -3.78 2.31 -15.96
CA HIS A 31 -2.44 2.47 -15.38
C HIS A 31 -2.47 2.31 -13.86
N ASN A 32 -1.30 2.08 -13.27
CA ASN A 32 -1.18 1.97 -11.83
C ASN A 32 -1.25 3.35 -11.18
N GLY A 33 -2.11 3.49 -10.18
CA GLY A 33 -2.18 4.63 -9.30
C GLY A 33 -1.28 4.47 -8.06
N SER A 34 -1.71 5.07 -6.97
CA SER A 34 -1.04 5.04 -5.67
C SER A 34 -0.98 3.63 -5.06
N ALA A 35 -0.07 3.44 -4.11
CA ALA A 35 0.03 2.23 -3.31
C ALA A 35 -0.65 2.45 -1.95
N TRP A 36 -1.29 1.42 -1.43
CA TRP A 36 -2.00 1.45 -0.17
C TRP A 36 -1.52 0.35 0.77
N ASN A 37 -1.18 0.70 2.00
CA ASN A 37 -1.06 -0.26 3.09
C ASN A 37 -2.39 -0.30 3.85
N ILE A 38 -2.99 -1.47 3.94
CA ILE A 38 -4.32 -1.67 4.54
C ILE A 38 -4.19 -2.66 5.69
N ALA A 39 -4.43 -2.19 6.92
CA ALA A 39 -4.52 -3.04 8.10
C ALA A 39 -5.99 -3.39 8.38
N PHE A 40 -6.25 -4.68 8.55
CA PHE A 40 -7.56 -5.22 8.92
C PHE A 40 -7.59 -5.44 10.43
N ILE A 41 -8.47 -4.70 11.09
CA ILE A 41 -8.54 -4.63 12.54
C ILE A 41 -9.86 -5.23 13.02
N ARG A 42 -9.78 -6.05 14.07
CA ARG A 42 -10.91 -6.47 14.88
C ARG A 42 -10.83 -5.77 16.23
N ILE A 43 -11.75 -4.85 16.48
CA ILE A 43 -11.90 -4.22 17.79
C ILE A 43 -12.54 -5.23 18.72
N LYS A 44 -11.98 -5.44 19.91
CA LYS A 44 -12.54 -6.37 20.90
C LYS A 44 -13.87 -5.86 21.45
N PRO A 45 -14.79 -6.75 21.85
CA PRO A 45 -16.08 -6.35 22.42
C PRO A 45 -15.93 -5.35 23.57
N GLY A 46 -16.70 -4.25 23.53
CA GLY A 46 -16.65 -3.18 24.51
C GLY A 46 -15.49 -2.20 24.39
N MET A 47 -14.52 -2.42 23.49
CA MET A 47 -13.31 -1.61 23.37
C MET A 47 -13.38 -0.54 22.27
N ASN A 48 -14.55 -0.34 21.65
CA ASN A 48 -14.69 0.60 20.53
C ASN A 48 -14.26 2.03 20.91
N THR A 49 -14.77 2.58 22.01
CA THR A 49 -14.43 3.93 22.45
C THR A 49 -12.94 4.08 22.76
N ALA A 50 -12.35 3.09 23.45
CA ALA A 50 -10.92 3.11 23.76
C ALA A 50 -10.05 3.13 22.50
N TYR A 51 -10.41 2.29 21.50
CA TYR A 51 -9.66 2.24 20.26
C TYR A 51 -9.87 3.49 19.40
N MET A 52 -11.08 4.04 19.33
CA MET A 52 -11.35 5.30 18.61
C MET A 52 -10.61 6.48 19.23
N ASN A 53 -10.50 6.56 20.55
CA ASN A 53 -9.71 7.58 21.24
C ASN A 53 -8.22 7.48 20.87
N TYR A 54 -7.65 6.26 20.81
CA TYR A 54 -6.30 6.06 20.32
C TYR A 54 -6.13 6.52 18.87
N LEU A 55 -7.07 6.17 17.99
CA LEU A 55 -7.00 6.58 16.58
C LEU A 55 -7.11 8.08 16.41
N ALA A 56 -7.99 8.73 17.16
CA ALA A 56 -8.19 10.17 17.11
C ALA A 56 -7.02 10.99 17.70
N SER A 57 -6.17 10.37 18.51
CA SER A 57 -5.02 11.01 19.16
C SER A 57 -3.69 10.55 18.56
N SER A 58 -3.11 9.50 19.13
CA SER A 58 -1.74 9.08 18.81
C SER A 58 -1.56 8.63 17.37
N TRP A 59 -2.46 7.79 16.85
CA TRP A 59 -2.37 7.32 15.47
C TRP A 59 -2.52 8.46 14.47
N LYS A 60 -3.52 9.33 14.66
CA LYS A 60 -3.73 10.49 13.79
C LYS A 60 -2.54 11.45 13.83
N ALA A 61 -1.98 11.72 15.01
CA ALA A 61 -0.81 12.58 15.14
C ALA A 61 0.39 12.04 14.36
N GLU A 62 0.62 10.73 14.42
CA GLU A 62 1.66 10.06 13.63
C GLU A 62 1.39 10.19 12.13
N GLN A 63 0.16 9.88 11.66
CA GLN A 63 -0.18 9.98 10.24
C GLN A 63 -0.06 11.42 9.70
N GLU A 64 -0.48 12.42 10.48
CA GLU A 64 -0.32 13.84 10.08
C GLU A 64 1.17 14.23 9.99
N ALA A 65 2.02 13.74 10.89
CA ALA A 65 3.45 13.99 10.82
C ALA A 65 4.08 13.30 9.59
N GLN A 66 3.72 12.04 9.31
CA GLN A 66 4.15 11.31 8.10
C GLN A 66 3.74 12.06 6.82
N LYS A 67 2.52 12.56 6.78
CA LYS A 67 2.00 13.34 5.65
C LYS A 67 2.73 14.67 5.49
N LYS A 68 2.96 15.39 6.58
CA LYS A 68 3.70 16.65 6.58
C LYS A 68 5.13 16.47 6.05
N ASP A 69 5.79 15.38 6.41
CA ASP A 69 7.15 15.06 5.98
C ASP A 69 7.20 14.43 4.57
N GLY A 70 6.05 14.27 3.90
CA GLY A 70 5.94 13.76 2.53
C GLY A 70 6.16 12.24 2.40
N ASN A 71 6.13 11.49 3.50
CA ASN A 71 6.27 10.04 3.48
C ASN A 71 5.02 9.33 2.98
N ILE A 72 3.83 9.92 3.23
CA ILE A 72 2.53 9.42 2.78
C ILE A 72 1.74 10.52 2.08
N LEU A 73 0.80 10.16 1.24
CA LEU A 73 -0.11 11.08 0.57
C LEU A 73 -1.37 11.35 1.40
N SER A 74 -1.96 10.30 1.92
CA SER A 74 -3.18 10.36 2.71
C SER A 74 -3.33 9.15 3.63
N TYR A 75 -4.33 9.20 4.52
CA TYR A 75 -4.74 8.08 5.34
C TYR A 75 -6.25 8.09 5.55
N LYS A 76 -6.82 6.91 5.80
CA LYS A 76 -8.26 6.73 6.03
C LYS A 76 -8.50 5.70 7.11
N VAL A 77 -9.59 5.90 7.85
CA VAL A 77 -10.18 4.90 8.74
C VAL A 77 -11.55 4.57 8.18
N MET A 78 -11.83 3.30 7.96
CA MET A 78 -13.12 2.83 7.46
C MET A 78 -13.70 1.77 8.40
N SER A 79 -14.92 1.98 8.87
CA SER A 79 -15.69 0.97 9.59
C SER A 79 -16.41 0.06 8.61
N VAL A 80 -16.66 -1.18 9.03
CA VAL A 80 -17.44 -2.15 8.28
C VAL A 80 -18.72 -2.44 9.02
N GLU A 81 -19.81 -2.24 8.32
CA GLU A 81 -21.14 -2.62 8.79
C GLU A 81 -21.44 -4.08 8.42
N GLY A 82 -22.18 -4.78 9.29
CA GLY A 82 -22.64 -6.13 8.97
C GLY A 82 -21.56 -7.23 8.94
N HIS A 83 -20.55 -7.14 9.81
CA HIS A 83 -19.53 -8.19 9.96
C HIS A 83 -20.03 -9.37 10.82
N THR A 84 -19.48 -10.55 10.56
CA THR A 84 -19.70 -11.76 11.38
C THR A 84 -18.70 -11.86 12.54
N THR A 85 -18.99 -12.73 13.51
CA THR A 85 -18.09 -12.98 14.63
C THR A 85 -16.74 -13.47 14.13
N GLY A 86 -15.66 -12.83 14.56
CA GLY A 86 -14.29 -13.19 14.19
C GLY A 86 -13.74 -12.44 12.98
N GLU A 87 -14.57 -11.71 12.24
CA GLU A 87 -14.12 -10.86 11.14
C GLU A 87 -13.57 -9.51 11.64
N TRP A 88 -12.86 -8.82 10.75
CA TRP A 88 -12.46 -7.45 10.97
C TRP A 88 -13.67 -6.50 10.85
N ASN A 89 -13.67 -5.44 11.63
CA ASN A 89 -14.74 -4.43 11.64
C ASN A 89 -14.20 -3.01 11.36
N LEU A 90 -12.88 -2.89 11.15
CA LEU A 90 -12.25 -1.63 10.84
C LEU A 90 -11.06 -1.84 9.89
N MET A 91 -10.87 -0.90 8.96
CA MET A 91 -9.65 -0.79 8.15
C MET A 91 -8.91 0.50 8.47
N LEU A 92 -7.60 0.39 8.67
CA LEU A 92 -6.68 1.52 8.64
C LEU A 92 -5.96 1.50 7.31
N MET A 93 -6.02 2.58 6.57
CA MET A 93 -5.46 2.67 5.23
C MET A 93 -4.48 3.83 5.15
N THR A 94 -3.28 3.58 4.66
CA THR A 94 -2.25 4.60 4.42
C THR A 94 -1.84 4.58 2.96
N GLU A 95 -1.88 5.74 2.33
CA GLU A 95 -1.60 5.93 0.91
C GLU A 95 -0.18 6.43 0.69
N TYR A 96 0.55 5.75 -0.17
CA TYR A 96 1.89 6.11 -0.63
C TYR A 96 1.85 6.45 -2.12
N LYS A 97 2.76 7.29 -2.57
CA LYS A 97 2.90 7.61 -3.99
C LYS A 97 3.03 6.34 -4.85
N ASP A 98 3.90 5.45 -4.46
CA ASP A 98 4.16 4.14 -5.05
C ASP A 98 4.95 3.26 -4.07
N LEU A 99 5.14 1.97 -4.40
CA LEU A 99 5.88 1.05 -3.54
C LEU A 99 7.36 1.41 -3.40
N ALA A 100 7.98 1.91 -4.47
CA ALA A 100 9.39 2.30 -4.44
C ALA A 100 9.62 3.49 -3.50
N THR A 101 8.72 4.49 -3.53
CA THR A 101 8.74 5.62 -2.60
C THR A 101 8.52 5.17 -1.16
N MET A 102 7.62 4.22 -0.92
CA MET A 102 7.39 3.65 0.41
C MET A 102 8.66 3.00 0.96
N GLU A 103 9.34 2.16 0.17
CA GLU A 103 10.59 1.52 0.56
C GLU A 103 11.73 2.53 0.77
N ALA A 104 11.89 3.48 -0.15
CA ALA A 104 12.93 4.50 -0.06
C ALA A 104 12.78 5.45 1.15
N ASN A 105 11.57 5.62 1.66
CA ASN A 105 11.29 6.48 2.81
C ASN A 105 11.18 5.73 4.15
N GLN A 106 11.53 4.45 4.20
CA GLN A 106 11.37 3.65 5.43
C GLN A 106 12.10 4.26 6.63
N ASP A 107 13.37 4.63 6.48
CA ASP A 107 14.16 5.26 7.56
C ASP A 107 13.58 6.61 8.02
N LYS A 108 13.06 7.39 7.07
CA LYS A 108 12.39 8.67 7.38
C LYS A 108 11.09 8.44 8.15
N ALA A 109 10.31 7.44 7.74
CA ALA A 109 9.07 7.09 8.41
C ALA A 109 9.33 6.61 9.85
N GLU A 110 10.38 5.81 10.06
CA GLU A 110 10.83 5.40 11.39
C GLU A 110 11.24 6.59 12.26
N ALA A 111 12.02 7.53 11.72
CA ALA A 111 12.41 8.75 12.43
C ALA A 111 11.21 9.61 12.85
N VAL A 112 10.15 9.66 12.01
CA VAL A 112 8.88 10.31 12.36
C VAL A 112 8.18 9.57 13.49
N ALA A 113 8.09 8.25 13.44
CA ALA A 113 7.48 7.44 14.48
C ALA A 113 8.20 7.64 15.82
N GLN A 114 9.52 7.62 15.85
CA GLN A 114 10.31 7.88 17.06
C GLN A 114 10.10 9.29 17.62
N ARG A 115 9.97 10.30 16.76
CA ARG A 115 9.72 11.68 17.18
C ARG A 115 8.32 11.88 17.77
N VAL A 116 7.31 11.22 17.24
CA VAL A 116 5.89 11.44 17.58
C VAL A 116 5.41 10.46 18.66
N VAL A 117 5.76 9.18 18.53
CA VAL A 117 5.30 8.11 19.43
C VAL A 117 6.30 7.89 20.57
N GLY A 118 7.58 8.04 20.27
CA GLY A 118 8.69 7.82 21.20
C GLY A 118 9.64 6.73 20.74
N ASN A 119 10.62 6.43 21.57
CA ASN A 119 11.63 5.42 21.30
C ASN A 119 11.01 4.00 21.18
N ASP A 120 11.83 3.02 20.83
CA ASP A 120 11.41 1.63 20.62
C ASP A 120 10.67 1.05 21.83
N GLU A 121 11.10 1.36 23.04
CA GLU A 121 10.45 0.88 24.28
C GLU A 121 9.02 1.43 24.39
N ALA A 122 8.82 2.73 24.10
CA ALA A 122 7.51 3.37 24.11
C ALA A 122 6.60 2.78 23.01
N GLN A 123 7.14 2.50 21.81
CA GLN A 123 6.43 1.89 20.71
C GLN A 123 6.00 0.45 21.05
N ILE A 124 6.91 -0.36 21.62
CA ILE A 124 6.62 -1.73 22.07
C ILE A 124 5.56 -1.74 23.15
N LYS A 125 5.68 -0.86 24.16
CA LYS A 125 4.68 -0.72 25.21
C LYS A 125 3.31 -0.38 24.62
N GLY A 126 3.25 0.65 23.79
CA GLY A 126 2.00 1.05 23.13
C GLY A 126 1.41 -0.05 22.24
N TYR A 127 2.24 -0.86 21.58
CA TYR A 127 1.76 -2.02 20.81
C TYR A 127 1.09 -3.07 21.71
N LYS A 128 1.72 -3.40 22.86
CA LYS A 128 1.15 -4.34 23.85
C LYS A 128 -0.18 -3.82 24.43
N GLU A 129 -0.22 -2.55 24.81
CA GLU A 129 -1.46 -1.93 25.32
C GLU A 129 -2.59 -1.98 24.27
N ARG A 130 -2.28 -1.72 23.01
CA ARG A 130 -3.29 -1.84 21.93
C ARG A 130 -3.73 -3.28 21.67
N ALA A 131 -2.90 -4.27 21.92
CA ALA A 131 -3.28 -5.67 21.77
C ALA A 131 -4.38 -6.08 22.77
N GLU A 132 -4.53 -5.35 23.89
CA GLU A 132 -5.61 -5.56 24.84
C GLU A 132 -6.99 -5.09 24.32
N ILE A 133 -7.01 -4.13 23.40
CA ILE A 133 -8.25 -3.51 22.91
C ILE A 133 -8.60 -3.87 21.47
N ARG A 134 -7.66 -4.42 20.71
CA ARG A 134 -7.85 -4.82 19.31
C ARG A 134 -6.99 -6.01 18.92
N GLU A 135 -7.30 -6.62 17.79
CA GLU A 135 -6.45 -7.56 17.07
C GLU A 135 -6.17 -7.04 15.66
N VAL A 136 -4.96 -7.27 15.16
CA VAL A 136 -4.61 -7.06 13.76
C VAL A 136 -4.73 -8.41 13.05
N LEU A 137 -5.76 -8.56 12.22
CA LEU A 137 -6.01 -9.81 11.51
C LEU A 137 -5.14 -9.95 10.25
N GLY A 138 -4.52 -8.87 9.81
CA GLY A 138 -3.56 -8.89 8.71
C GLY A 138 -3.34 -7.51 8.12
N ASN A 139 -2.29 -7.45 7.29
CA ASN A 139 -1.96 -6.29 6.46
C ASN A 139 -1.91 -6.71 4.99
N ARG A 140 -2.30 -5.79 4.10
CA ARG A 140 -2.20 -5.98 2.65
C ARG A 140 -1.64 -4.72 2.02
N LEU A 141 -0.73 -4.93 1.07
CA LEU A 141 -0.34 -3.91 0.12
C LEU A 141 -1.26 -4.03 -1.10
N ALA A 142 -1.94 -2.95 -1.42
CA ALA A 142 -2.79 -2.83 -2.59
C ALA A 142 -2.24 -1.74 -3.51
N ARG A 143 -2.56 -1.83 -4.79
CA ARG A 143 -2.25 -0.81 -5.76
C ARG A 143 -3.55 -0.35 -6.41
N GLU A 144 -3.72 0.94 -6.46
CA GLU A 144 -4.84 1.52 -7.20
C GLU A 144 -4.70 1.22 -8.70
N ILE A 145 -5.79 0.87 -9.32
CA ILE A 145 -5.90 0.70 -10.77
C ILE A 145 -6.77 1.83 -11.29
N ILE A 146 -6.18 2.72 -12.06
CA ILE A 146 -6.89 3.82 -12.72
C ILE A 146 -7.30 3.35 -14.11
N LEU A 147 -8.62 3.20 -14.32
CA LEU A 147 -9.17 2.76 -15.58
C LEU A 147 -9.16 3.92 -16.59
N GLU A 148 -8.73 3.63 -17.81
CA GLU A 148 -8.75 4.58 -18.91
C GLU A 148 -9.86 4.24 -19.91
N PRO A 149 -10.50 5.26 -20.53
CA PRO A 149 -11.46 5.01 -21.57
C PRO A 149 -10.79 4.27 -22.74
N LYS A 150 -11.44 3.24 -23.25
CA LYS A 150 -11.01 2.59 -24.49
C LYS A 150 -10.99 3.66 -25.60
N SER A 151 -9.82 3.97 -26.15
CA SER A 151 -9.76 4.76 -27.40
C SER A 151 -10.53 4.00 -28.47
N ARG A 152 -11.57 4.65 -29.00
CA ARG A 152 -12.35 4.13 -30.13
C ARG A 152 -11.53 4.15 -31.41
#